data_eedcd614483133b3fb24b2788951f1b4
#
_entry.id   eedcd614483133b3fb24b2788951f1b4
#
_cell.length_a   1.000
_cell.length_b   1.000
_cell.length_c   1.000
_cell.angle_alpha   90.00
_cell.angle_beta   90.00
_cell.angle_gamma   90.00
#
_symmetry.space_group_name_H-M   'P 1'
#
loop_
_entity.id
_entity.type
_entity.pdbx_description
1 polymer ?
#
loop_
_entity_poly.entity_id
_entity_poly.type
_entity_poly.pdbx_seq_one_letter_code
_entity_poly.pdbx_strand_id
1 'polypeptide(L)'
;MSLLNNNPVNGVRQTMVQQRGQLHTSQPDWVAEEVPVALVYNGISHVVMMASPKDFEAFALGFSLSEGIIRSPQDIYGMDVVPACNGVEVQIELSSRCFMALKERRRSMAGRTGCGVCGVEQITDVVRPLEPLPFTQTFDLQNLDQALRQLRSVQQIGDLTGCTHAAAWIDPQGELLGGCEDIGRHVALDKLLGIRAKQPRTQGAVLVSSRASYEMVQKAAMCGVEILFAVSAATTLAIDVAEKCNLTLVGFSKPGRGTVFTHPQRLR
;
A
#
# COMPACT_ATOMS: atom_id res chain seq x y z
N MET A 1 -26.53 -14.40 21.64
CA MET A 1 -25.37 -14.67 22.50
C MET A 1 -24.15 -14.16 21.75
N SER A 2 -23.65 -12.98 22.12
CA SER A 2 -22.43 -12.40 21.57
C SER A 2 -21.25 -13.19 22.14
N LEU A 3 -20.63 -14.03 21.33
CA LEU A 3 -19.30 -14.56 21.63
C LEU A 3 -18.37 -13.34 21.61
N LEU A 4 -17.90 -12.94 22.79
CA LEU A 4 -16.81 -11.97 22.91
C LEU A 4 -15.65 -12.54 22.06
N ASN A 5 -15.38 -11.89 20.95
CA ASN A 5 -14.21 -12.18 20.11
C ASN A 5 -12.96 -11.85 20.94
N ASN A 6 -12.40 -12.86 21.62
CA ASN A 6 -11.10 -12.76 22.31
C ASN A 6 -9.93 -12.80 21.31
N ASN A 7 -10.08 -12.17 20.16
CA ASN A 7 -9.01 -12.09 19.18
C ASN A 7 -7.93 -11.15 19.72
N PRO A 8 -6.66 -11.58 19.77
CA PRO A 8 -5.57 -10.77 20.34
C PRO A 8 -5.30 -9.50 19.51
N VAL A 9 -5.65 -9.55 18.22
CA VAL A 9 -5.47 -8.46 17.25
C VAL A 9 -6.70 -8.40 16.34
N ASN A 10 -7.12 -7.20 15.94
CA ASN A 10 -8.16 -7.04 14.93
C ASN A 10 -7.64 -7.53 13.56
N GLY A 11 -8.45 -8.28 12.82
CA GLY A 11 -8.08 -8.84 11.51
C GLY A 11 -7.50 -10.25 11.56
N VAL A 12 -7.67 -10.96 12.69
CA VAL A 12 -7.39 -12.41 12.79
C VAL A 12 -8.61 -13.16 13.29
N ARG A 13 -8.73 -14.42 12.86
CA ARG A 13 -9.74 -15.36 13.30
C ARG A 13 -9.08 -16.67 13.68
N GLN A 14 -9.54 -17.29 14.77
CA GLN A 14 -9.13 -18.64 15.13
C GLN A 14 -9.87 -19.67 14.31
N THR A 15 -9.17 -20.65 13.79
CA THR A 15 -9.75 -21.81 13.08
C THR A 15 -9.08 -23.11 13.53
N MET A 16 -9.78 -24.23 13.35
CA MET A 16 -9.23 -25.54 13.66
C MET A 16 -8.44 -26.04 12.45
N VAL A 17 -7.19 -26.40 12.67
CA VAL A 17 -6.28 -26.90 11.63
C VAL A 17 -5.72 -28.27 11.99
N GLN A 18 -5.26 -28.99 10.96
CA GLN A 18 -4.52 -30.24 11.09
C GLN A 18 -3.13 -30.05 10.51
N GLN A 19 -2.10 -30.39 11.26
CA GLN A 19 -0.72 -30.25 10.81
C GLN A 19 -0.20 -31.51 10.12
N ARG A 20 0.73 -31.36 9.20
CA ARG A 20 1.42 -32.48 8.55
C ARG A 20 2.08 -33.35 9.59
N GLY A 21 1.80 -34.64 9.55
CA GLY A 21 2.28 -35.63 10.53
C GLY A 21 1.36 -35.86 11.75
N GLN A 22 0.32 -35.03 11.90
CA GLN A 22 -0.68 -35.13 12.97
C GLN A 22 -2.11 -34.93 12.44
N LEU A 23 -2.44 -35.59 11.32
CA LEU A 23 -3.72 -35.41 10.61
C LEU A 23 -4.95 -35.86 11.39
N HIS A 24 -4.75 -36.63 12.49
CA HIS A 24 -5.84 -37.10 13.36
C HIS A 24 -6.10 -36.15 14.54
N THR A 25 -5.27 -35.11 14.71
CA THR A 25 -5.40 -34.16 15.81
C THR A 25 -5.70 -32.80 15.26
N SER A 26 -6.83 -32.24 15.67
CA SER A 26 -7.22 -30.83 15.30
C SER A 26 -6.80 -29.92 16.43
N GLN A 27 -6.14 -28.79 16.06
CA GLN A 27 -5.71 -27.76 17.01
C GLN A 27 -6.09 -26.36 16.50
N PRO A 28 -6.33 -25.42 17.40
CA PRO A 28 -6.64 -24.05 17.00
C PRO A 28 -5.39 -23.34 16.45
N ASP A 29 -5.57 -22.54 15.39
CA ASP A 29 -4.54 -21.69 14.83
C ASP A 29 -5.14 -20.37 14.37
N TRP A 30 -4.29 -19.33 14.22
CA TRP A 30 -4.70 -18.01 13.80
C TRP A 30 -4.57 -17.86 12.29
N VAL A 31 -5.61 -17.32 11.64
CA VAL A 31 -5.62 -16.99 10.23
C VAL A 31 -5.97 -15.51 10.04
N ALA A 32 -5.34 -14.85 9.07
CA ALA A 32 -5.67 -13.47 8.73
C ALA A 32 -7.06 -13.39 8.10
N GLU A 33 -7.81 -12.38 8.48
CA GLU A 33 -9.07 -12.05 7.84
C GLU A 33 -8.83 -11.16 6.63
N GLU A 34 -9.53 -11.44 5.54
CA GLU A 34 -9.60 -10.59 4.38
C GLU A 34 -11.05 -10.29 4.03
N VAL A 35 -11.30 -9.04 3.65
CA VAL A 35 -12.62 -8.58 3.27
C VAL A 35 -12.56 -7.86 1.92
N PRO A 36 -13.57 -8.04 1.05
CA PRO A 36 -13.68 -7.22 -0.15
C PRO A 36 -14.07 -5.78 0.24
N VAL A 37 -13.30 -4.82 -0.27
CA VAL A 37 -13.50 -3.39 -0.05
C VAL A 37 -13.76 -2.73 -1.39
N ALA A 38 -14.97 -2.22 -1.58
CA ALA A 38 -15.33 -1.46 -2.76
C ALA A 38 -15.05 0.03 -2.54
N LEU A 39 -14.31 0.66 -3.44
CA LEU A 39 -14.15 2.10 -3.48
C LEU A 39 -15.20 2.70 -4.43
N VAL A 40 -16.09 3.51 -3.87
CA VAL A 40 -17.24 4.09 -4.58
C VAL A 40 -17.09 5.60 -4.61
N TYR A 41 -16.89 6.17 -5.80
CA TYR A 41 -16.70 7.61 -6.00
C TYR A 41 -17.98 8.25 -6.53
N ASN A 42 -18.56 9.17 -5.75
CA ASN A 42 -19.81 9.87 -6.07
C ASN A 42 -20.91 8.90 -6.55
N GLY A 43 -21.09 7.78 -5.83
CA GLY A 43 -22.09 6.75 -6.13
C GLY A 43 -21.72 5.77 -7.25
N ILE A 44 -20.52 5.86 -7.84
CA ILE A 44 -20.06 4.95 -8.90
C ILE A 44 -18.96 4.04 -8.36
N SER A 45 -19.20 2.74 -8.30
CA SER A 45 -18.17 1.75 -7.94
C SER A 45 -17.01 1.80 -8.93
N HIS A 46 -15.78 1.89 -8.41
CA HIS A 46 -14.56 2.01 -9.21
C HIS A 46 -13.74 0.73 -9.21
N VAL A 47 -13.47 0.19 -8.03
CA VAL A 47 -12.66 -1.02 -7.84
C VAL A 47 -13.09 -1.74 -6.57
N VAL A 48 -12.93 -3.06 -6.57
CA VAL A 48 -13.03 -3.89 -5.35
C VAL A 48 -11.67 -4.52 -5.11
N MET A 49 -11.16 -4.40 -3.89
CA MET A 49 -9.88 -4.98 -3.50
C MET A 49 -10.03 -5.76 -2.20
N MET A 50 -9.26 -6.85 -2.08
CA MET A 50 -9.18 -7.59 -0.82
C MET A 50 -8.24 -6.86 0.12
N ALA A 51 -8.65 -6.68 1.37
CA ALA A 51 -7.88 -5.97 2.39
C ALA A 51 -8.10 -6.58 3.77
N SER A 52 -7.16 -6.37 4.69
CA SER A 52 -7.39 -6.62 6.11
C SER A 52 -8.44 -5.64 6.65
N PRO A 53 -9.36 -6.06 7.58
CA PRO A 53 -10.53 -5.29 7.99
C PRO A 53 -10.20 -4.13 8.94
N LYS A 54 -9.27 -3.25 8.54
CA LYS A 54 -8.87 -2.06 9.29
C LYS A 54 -8.39 -0.95 8.34
N ASP A 55 -8.40 0.30 8.82
CA ASP A 55 -7.84 1.48 8.14
C ASP A 55 -8.42 1.73 6.73
N PHE A 56 -9.72 1.51 6.55
CA PHE A 56 -10.38 1.62 5.24
C PHE A 56 -10.33 3.04 4.65
N GLU A 57 -10.50 4.05 5.50
CA GLU A 57 -10.41 5.46 5.06
C GLU A 57 -8.99 5.81 4.62
N ALA A 58 -7.99 5.32 5.35
CA ALA A 58 -6.60 5.52 4.98
C ALA A 58 -6.28 4.82 3.65
N PHE A 59 -6.78 3.59 3.46
CA PHE A 59 -6.68 2.88 2.20
C PHE A 59 -7.31 3.67 1.05
N ALA A 60 -8.54 4.13 1.21
CA ALA A 60 -9.27 4.84 0.17
C ALA A 60 -8.58 6.17 -0.21
N LEU A 61 -8.09 6.93 0.77
CA LEU A 61 -7.34 8.16 0.54
C LEU A 61 -6.02 7.89 -0.19
N GLY A 62 -5.25 6.94 0.31
CA GLY A 62 -3.95 6.60 -0.28
C GLY A 62 -4.08 6.04 -1.69
N PHE A 63 -5.05 5.15 -1.92
CA PHE A 63 -5.38 4.66 -3.26
C PHE A 63 -5.76 5.81 -4.20
N SER A 64 -6.61 6.73 -3.75
CA SER A 64 -7.04 7.87 -4.57
C SER A 64 -5.87 8.77 -4.99
N LEU A 65 -4.89 8.98 -4.09
CA LEU A 65 -3.66 9.74 -4.36
C LEU A 65 -2.71 8.97 -5.27
N SER A 66 -2.39 7.73 -4.91
CA SER A 66 -1.41 6.92 -5.62
C SER A 66 -1.88 6.50 -7.02
N GLU A 67 -3.20 6.43 -7.23
CA GLU A 67 -3.82 6.21 -8.53
C GLU A 67 -4.07 7.52 -9.31
N GLY A 68 -3.71 8.68 -8.75
CA GLY A 68 -3.88 9.99 -9.39
C GLY A 68 -5.34 10.36 -9.67
N ILE A 69 -6.28 9.80 -8.89
CA ILE A 69 -7.70 10.18 -8.94
C ILE A 69 -7.87 11.57 -8.34
N ILE A 70 -7.11 11.85 -7.30
CA ILE A 70 -7.02 13.16 -6.64
C ILE A 70 -5.57 13.63 -6.61
N ARG A 71 -5.36 14.93 -6.44
CA ARG A 71 -4.02 15.53 -6.27
C ARG A 71 -3.70 15.85 -4.82
N SER A 72 -4.72 16.01 -4.00
CA SER A 72 -4.58 16.34 -2.59
C SER A 72 -5.78 15.82 -1.79
N PRO A 73 -5.64 15.64 -0.45
CA PRO A 73 -6.77 15.24 0.40
C PRO A 73 -7.97 16.19 0.33
N GLN A 74 -7.77 17.48 0.01
CA GLN A 74 -8.82 18.48 -0.12
C GLN A 74 -9.73 18.26 -1.33
N ASP A 75 -9.36 17.39 -2.25
CA ASP A 75 -10.22 16.99 -3.37
C ASP A 75 -11.33 16.02 -2.92
N ILE A 76 -11.29 15.50 -1.69
CA ILE A 76 -12.32 14.67 -1.07
C ILE A 76 -13.12 15.54 -0.10
N TYR A 77 -14.44 15.62 -0.31
CA TYR A 77 -15.36 16.40 0.50
C TYR A 77 -16.01 15.57 1.61
N GLY A 78 -16.15 14.26 1.41
CA GLY A 78 -16.69 13.31 2.37
C GLY A 78 -16.18 11.90 2.13
N MET A 79 -16.12 11.12 3.19
CA MET A 79 -15.75 9.71 3.13
C MET A 79 -16.45 8.95 4.24
N ASP A 80 -17.25 7.95 3.86
CA ASP A 80 -18.00 7.10 4.77
C ASP A 80 -17.69 5.62 4.53
N VAL A 81 -17.46 4.89 5.60
CA VAL A 81 -17.28 3.43 5.57
C VAL A 81 -18.60 2.76 5.88
N VAL A 82 -19.18 2.08 4.89
CA VAL A 82 -20.50 1.49 4.98
C VAL A 82 -20.40 -0.03 4.88
N PRO A 83 -20.94 -0.79 5.87
CA PRO A 83 -21.01 -2.24 5.76
C PRO A 83 -21.88 -2.66 4.55
N ALA A 84 -21.39 -3.64 3.77
CA ALA A 84 -22.10 -4.26 2.67
C ALA A 84 -22.35 -5.75 2.97
N CYS A 85 -23.19 -6.40 2.17
CA CYS A 85 -23.64 -7.78 2.43
C CYS A 85 -22.48 -8.80 2.58
N ASN A 86 -21.39 -8.61 1.81
CA ASN A 86 -20.23 -9.51 1.82
C ASN A 86 -18.91 -8.72 1.89
N GLY A 87 -18.88 -7.55 2.51
CA GLY A 87 -17.69 -6.72 2.56
C GLY A 87 -17.95 -5.32 3.08
N VAL A 88 -17.20 -4.37 2.57
CA VAL A 88 -17.27 -2.96 2.97
C VAL A 88 -17.26 -2.08 1.73
N GLU A 89 -18.07 -1.04 1.73
CA GLU A 89 -17.98 0.05 0.77
C GLU A 89 -17.36 1.27 1.43
N VAL A 90 -16.35 1.87 0.80
CA VAL A 90 -15.89 3.20 1.15
C VAL A 90 -16.48 4.16 0.14
N GLN A 91 -17.47 4.93 0.58
CA GLN A 91 -18.15 5.92 -0.24
C GLN A 91 -17.39 7.23 -0.15
N ILE A 92 -16.93 7.74 -1.28
CA ILE A 92 -16.02 8.88 -1.38
C ILE A 92 -16.68 9.96 -2.22
N GLU A 93 -16.84 11.14 -1.64
CA GLU A 93 -17.34 12.30 -2.36
C GLU A 93 -16.16 13.14 -2.87
N LEU A 94 -15.95 13.12 -4.18
CA LEU A 94 -14.91 13.87 -4.87
C LEU A 94 -15.39 15.26 -5.28
N SER A 95 -14.44 16.19 -5.38
CA SER A 95 -14.65 17.45 -6.10
C SER A 95 -15.14 17.17 -7.54
N SER A 96 -16.02 18.04 -8.05
CA SER A 96 -16.60 17.88 -9.38
C SER A 96 -15.52 17.75 -10.47
N ARG A 97 -14.41 18.48 -10.34
CA ARG A 97 -13.27 18.39 -11.25
C ARG A 97 -12.67 16.98 -11.29
N CYS A 98 -12.36 16.40 -10.12
CA CYS A 98 -11.77 15.08 -10.02
C CYS A 98 -12.74 13.99 -10.48
N PHE A 99 -14.02 14.13 -10.16
CA PHE A 99 -15.04 13.18 -10.58
C PHE A 99 -15.24 13.18 -12.10
N MET A 100 -15.25 14.34 -12.74
CA MET A 100 -15.35 14.43 -14.20
C MET A 100 -14.13 13.79 -14.89
N ALA A 101 -12.91 14.07 -14.40
CA ALA A 101 -11.70 13.44 -14.92
C ALA A 101 -11.72 11.92 -14.76
N LEU A 102 -12.20 11.40 -13.62
CA LEU A 102 -12.36 9.96 -13.39
C LEU A 102 -13.36 9.33 -14.36
N LYS A 103 -14.50 10.02 -14.63
CA LYS A 103 -15.50 9.56 -15.61
C LYS A 103 -14.95 9.52 -17.03
N GLU A 104 -14.19 10.51 -17.43
CA GLU A 104 -13.56 10.55 -18.75
C GLU A 104 -12.55 9.42 -18.92
N ARG A 105 -11.70 9.19 -17.92
CA ARG A 105 -10.76 8.06 -17.90
C ARG A 105 -11.49 6.71 -17.99
N ARG A 106 -12.60 6.53 -17.29
CA ARG A 106 -13.42 5.30 -17.39
C ARG A 106 -14.07 5.15 -18.77
N ARG A 107 -14.57 6.21 -19.39
CA ARG A 107 -15.16 6.17 -20.73
C ARG A 107 -14.11 5.80 -21.78
N SER A 108 -12.89 6.33 -21.67
CA SER A 108 -11.81 5.98 -22.60
C SER A 108 -11.42 4.51 -22.51
N MET A 109 -11.53 3.91 -21.31
CA MET A 109 -11.33 2.47 -21.11
C MET A 109 -12.53 1.64 -21.60
N ALA A 110 -13.76 2.02 -21.25
CA ALA A 110 -14.97 1.27 -21.58
C ALA A 110 -15.36 1.35 -23.08
N GLY A 111 -15.00 2.43 -23.77
CA GLY A 111 -15.26 2.58 -25.22
C GLY A 111 -14.43 1.66 -26.12
N ARG A 112 -13.48 0.94 -25.55
CA ARG A 112 -12.52 0.07 -26.27
C ARG A 112 -12.65 -1.42 -25.93
N THR A 113 -13.42 -1.79 -24.88
CA THR A 113 -13.66 -3.19 -24.50
C THR A 113 -15.15 -3.50 -24.39
N GLY A 114 -15.58 -4.52 -25.07
CA GLY A 114 -16.97 -4.99 -25.01
C GLY A 114 -17.37 -5.71 -23.72
N CYS A 115 -16.49 -5.90 -22.72
CA CYS A 115 -16.83 -6.69 -21.53
C CYS A 115 -16.51 -6.04 -20.17
N GLY A 116 -15.95 -4.84 -20.10
CA GLY A 116 -15.84 -4.04 -18.86
C GLY A 116 -15.08 -4.66 -17.66
N VAL A 117 -14.35 -5.74 -17.87
CA VAL A 117 -13.65 -6.45 -16.80
C VAL A 117 -12.13 -6.32 -16.96
N CYS A 118 -11.50 -5.84 -15.91
CA CYS A 118 -10.08 -5.93 -15.56
C CYS A 118 -9.05 -5.78 -16.69
N GLY A 119 -8.36 -4.66 -16.67
CA GLY A 119 -7.06 -4.56 -17.29
C GLY A 119 -6.83 -3.22 -18.00
N VAL A 120 -5.59 -2.80 -17.95
CA VAL A 120 -5.05 -1.72 -18.78
C VAL A 120 -4.92 -2.28 -20.19
N GLU A 121 -5.64 -1.71 -21.16
CA GLU A 121 -5.70 -2.28 -22.52
C GLU A 121 -4.47 -2.02 -23.39
N GLN A 122 -3.72 -0.98 -23.06
CA GLN A 122 -2.49 -0.66 -23.76
C GLN A 122 -1.30 -0.83 -22.84
N ILE A 123 -0.27 -1.47 -23.31
CA ILE A 123 1.01 -1.61 -22.59
C ILE A 123 1.54 -0.23 -22.18
N THR A 124 1.28 0.79 -22.97
CA THR A 124 1.63 2.19 -22.69
C THR A 124 0.92 2.79 -21.47
N ASP A 125 -0.24 2.26 -21.09
CA ASP A 125 -1.04 2.76 -19.98
C ASP A 125 -0.69 2.06 -18.65
N VAL A 126 0.12 1.01 -18.71
CA VAL A 126 0.58 0.25 -17.53
C VAL A 126 1.47 1.14 -16.65
N VAL A 127 2.39 1.88 -17.26
CA VAL A 127 3.26 2.81 -16.56
C VAL A 127 2.78 4.23 -16.84
N ARG A 128 2.27 4.88 -15.80
CA ARG A 128 1.80 6.27 -15.91
C ARG A 128 2.98 7.23 -16.02
N PRO A 129 2.81 8.33 -16.76
CA PRO A 129 3.77 9.42 -16.70
C PRO A 129 3.91 9.92 -15.26
N LEU A 130 5.13 9.95 -14.75
CA LEU A 130 5.48 10.46 -13.43
C LEU A 130 6.34 11.71 -13.60
N GLU A 131 6.04 12.74 -12.84
CA GLU A 131 6.94 13.90 -12.73
C GLU A 131 8.20 13.48 -11.96
N PRO A 132 9.38 13.89 -12.41
CA PRO A 132 10.61 13.61 -11.70
C PRO A 132 10.58 14.18 -10.27
N LEU A 133 10.91 13.34 -9.30
CA LEU A 133 11.01 13.73 -7.90
C LEU A 133 12.21 14.66 -7.65
N PRO A 134 12.08 15.63 -6.75
CA PRO A 134 13.19 16.49 -6.37
C PRO A 134 14.21 15.72 -5.53
N PHE A 135 15.41 16.30 -5.36
CA PHE A 135 16.44 15.81 -4.45
C PHE A 135 16.47 16.71 -3.21
N THR A 136 15.54 16.50 -2.26
CA THR A 136 15.37 17.39 -1.09
C THR A 136 15.90 16.82 0.21
N GLN A 137 16.32 15.55 0.22
CA GLN A 137 16.73 14.86 1.42
C GLN A 137 17.83 13.83 1.17
N THR A 138 18.49 13.43 2.25
CA THR A 138 19.45 12.33 2.27
C THR A 138 19.14 11.37 3.40
N PHE A 139 19.56 10.10 3.26
CA PHE A 139 19.39 9.06 4.26
C PHE A 139 20.72 8.33 4.48
N ASP A 140 21.11 8.16 5.75
CA ASP A 140 22.27 7.35 6.10
C ASP A 140 21.87 5.87 6.16
N LEU A 141 22.48 5.04 5.32
CA LEU A 141 22.17 3.60 5.24
C LEU A 141 22.44 2.86 6.55
N GLN A 142 23.31 3.37 7.43
CA GLN A 142 23.53 2.77 8.76
C GLN A 142 22.27 2.82 9.62
N ASN A 143 21.42 3.82 9.41
CA ASN A 143 20.15 3.99 10.14
C ASN A 143 19.07 2.99 9.69
N LEU A 144 19.22 2.37 8.50
CA LEU A 144 18.24 1.41 7.97
C LEU A 144 18.11 0.17 8.87
N ASP A 145 19.17 -0.27 9.53
CA ASP A 145 19.14 -1.44 10.40
C ASP A 145 18.20 -1.26 11.61
N GLN A 146 18.11 -0.03 12.12
CA GLN A 146 17.17 0.31 13.19
C GLN A 146 15.73 0.20 12.69
N ALA A 147 15.42 0.82 11.55
CA ALA A 147 14.10 0.75 10.93
C ALA A 147 13.66 -0.69 10.61
N LEU A 148 14.58 -1.54 10.13
CA LEU A 148 14.31 -2.94 9.84
C LEU A 148 13.93 -3.74 11.10
N ARG A 149 14.57 -3.45 12.25
CA ARG A 149 14.20 -4.08 13.53
C ARG A 149 12.81 -3.65 14.00
N GLN A 150 12.47 -2.38 13.79
CA GLN A 150 11.18 -1.82 14.20
C GLN A 150 10.03 -2.23 13.25
N LEU A 151 10.31 -2.61 12.00
CA LEU A 151 9.29 -2.99 11.03
C LEU A 151 8.37 -4.12 11.51
N ARG A 152 8.90 -5.06 12.32
CA ARG A 152 8.08 -6.14 12.90
C ARG A 152 6.99 -5.63 13.83
N SER A 153 7.18 -4.53 14.51
CA SER A 153 6.15 -3.95 15.39
C SER A 153 4.87 -3.53 14.65
N VAL A 154 4.97 -3.32 13.33
CA VAL A 154 3.83 -3.01 12.46
C VAL A 154 3.05 -4.28 12.09
N GLN A 155 3.69 -5.46 12.11
CA GLN A 155 3.16 -6.72 11.57
C GLN A 155 2.50 -7.59 12.66
N GLN A 156 1.53 -7.05 13.39
CA GLN A 156 0.84 -7.78 14.46
C GLN A 156 0.03 -8.99 13.93
N ILE A 157 -0.64 -8.84 12.80
CA ILE A 157 -1.33 -9.95 12.12
C ILE A 157 -0.30 -10.91 11.54
N GLY A 158 0.76 -10.39 10.92
CA GLY A 158 1.82 -11.18 10.33
C GLY A 158 2.59 -12.04 11.32
N ASP A 159 2.82 -11.54 12.53
CA ASP A 159 3.48 -12.30 13.59
C ASP A 159 2.65 -13.52 14.04
N LEU A 160 1.32 -13.43 13.94
CA LEU A 160 0.41 -14.54 14.29
C LEU A 160 0.15 -15.49 13.12
N THR A 161 0.15 -14.98 11.89
CA THR A 161 -0.40 -15.70 10.73
C THR A 161 0.60 -15.93 9.59
N GLY A 162 1.68 -15.16 9.56
CA GLY A 162 2.63 -15.15 8.44
C GLY A 162 2.07 -14.62 7.11
N CYS A 163 0.87 -14.00 7.10
CA CYS A 163 0.06 -13.79 5.89
C CYS A 163 -0.03 -12.33 5.44
N THR A 164 0.79 -11.42 5.99
CA THR A 164 0.66 -9.99 5.70
C THR A 164 1.96 -9.34 5.22
N HIS A 165 1.79 -8.16 4.66
CA HIS A 165 2.86 -7.24 4.30
C HIS A 165 2.75 -5.96 5.12
N ALA A 166 3.88 -5.30 5.36
CA ALA A 166 3.94 -4.01 6.01
C ALA A 166 4.53 -2.94 5.08
N ALA A 167 4.05 -1.72 5.26
CA ALA A 167 4.66 -0.50 4.76
C ALA A 167 4.82 0.48 5.94
N ALA A 168 6.00 1.07 6.09
CA ALA A 168 6.33 1.97 7.17
C ALA A 168 6.96 3.27 6.65
N TRP A 169 6.71 4.37 7.35
CA TRP A 169 7.42 5.63 7.17
C TRP A 169 8.52 5.73 8.21
N ILE A 170 9.74 5.95 7.75
CA ILE A 170 10.92 6.08 8.60
C ILE A 170 11.55 7.46 8.39
N ASP A 171 12.02 8.07 9.48
CA ASP A 171 12.73 9.33 9.40
C ASP A 171 14.20 9.14 8.94
N PRO A 172 14.95 10.22 8.67
CA PRO A 172 16.36 10.11 8.28
C PRO A 172 17.27 9.46 9.34
N GLN A 173 16.86 9.40 10.60
CA GLN A 173 17.54 8.75 11.71
C GLN A 173 17.23 7.26 11.82
N GLY A 174 16.32 6.75 10.98
CA GLY A 174 15.91 5.35 10.99
C GLY A 174 14.83 5.02 12.02
N GLU A 175 14.20 6.04 12.64
CA GLU A 175 13.07 5.84 13.53
C GLU A 175 11.81 5.60 12.72
N LEU A 176 11.04 4.59 13.12
CA LEU A 176 9.76 4.28 12.50
C LEU A 176 8.69 5.22 13.07
N LEU A 177 8.23 6.16 12.25
CA LEU A 177 7.21 7.15 12.61
C LEU A 177 5.77 6.66 12.46
N GLY A 178 5.57 5.52 11.82
CA GLY A 178 4.27 4.88 11.63
C GLY A 178 4.32 3.84 10.53
N GLY A 179 3.32 2.97 10.52
CA GLY A 179 3.23 1.93 9.53
C GLY A 179 1.85 1.30 9.45
N CYS A 180 1.62 0.62 8.34
CA CYS A 180 0.40 -0.11 8.05
C CYS A 180 0.72 -1.54 7.64
N GLU A 181 -0.16 -2.44 8.03
CA GLU A 181 -0.12 -3.84 7.69
C GLU A 181 -1.37 -4.23 6.90
N ASP A 182 -1.19 -5.06 5.89
CA ASP A 182 -2.30 -5.64 5.12
C ASP A 182 -1.91 -6.97 4.49
N ILE A 183 -2.90 -7.80 4.14
CA ILE A 183 -2.69 -9.02 3.34
C ILE A 183 -2.14 -8.69 1.94
N GLY A 184 -2.50 -7.53 1.38
CA GLY A 184 -2.03 -7.01 0.10
C GLY A 184 -0.91 -5.98 0.26
N ARG A 185 0.27 -6.20 -0.33
CA ARG A 185 1.37 -5.23 -0.27
C ARG A 185 1.00 -3.84 -0.82
N HIS A 186 0.17 -3.78 -1.87
CA HIS A 186 -0.29 -2.52 -2.45
C HIS A 186 -1.23 -1.79 -1.50
N VAL A 187 -2.13 -2.52 -0.84
CA VAL A 187 -3.07 -1.98 0.15
C VAL A 187 -2.32 -1.48 1.38
N ALA A 188 -1.31 -2.23 1.88
CA ALA A 188 -0.46 -1.77 2.98
C ALA A 188 0.24 -0.43 2.66
N LEU A 189 0.77 -0.30 1.43
CA LEU A 189 1.38 0.95 0.98
C LEU A 189 0.34 2.07 0.84
N ASP A 190 -0.81 1.81 0.23
CA ASP A 190 -1.87 2.81 0.08
C ASP A 190 -2.37 3.29 1.46
N LYS A 191 -2.57 2.41 2.43
CA LYS A 191 -2.91 2.78 3.81
C LYS A 191 -1.88 3.74 4.39
N LEU A 192 -0.60 3.41 4.28
CA LEU A 192 0.49 4.27 4.76
C LEU A 192 0.47 5.64 4.08
N LEU A 193 0.36 5.68 2.75
CA LEU A 193 0.33 6.93 1.98
C LEU A 193 -0.88 7.80 2.35
N GLY A 194 -2.04 7.17 2.61
CA GLY A 194 -3.23 7.86 3.07
C GLY A 194 -3.08 8.48 4.46
N ILE A 195 -2.47 7.77 5.40
CA ILE A 195 -2.16 8.32 6.74
C ILE A 195 -1.19 9.49 6.60
N ARG A 196 -0.12 9.31 5.82
CA ARG A 196 0.90 10.33 5.60
C ARG A 196 0.35 11.60 4.96
N ALA A 197 -0.61 11.47 4.05
CA ALA A 197 -1.22 12.60 3.36
C ALA A 197 -1.99 13.56 4.30
N LYS A 198 -2.42 13.07 5.47
CA LYS A 198 -3.09 13.87 6.52
C LYS A 198 -2.11 14.51 7.51
N GLN A 199 -0.83 14.17 7.44
CA GLN A 199 0.20 14.64 8.37
C GLN A 199 1.06 15.74 7.72
N PRO A 200 1.74 16.58 8.51
CA PRO A 200 2.74 17.51 7.98
C PRO A 200 3.81 16.78 7.16
N ARG A 201 4.26 17.41 6.09
CA ARG A 201 5.37 16.87 5.30
C ARG A 201 6.63 16.84 6.14
N THR A 202 7.21 15.66 6.31
CA THR A 202 8.50 15.45 6.98
C THR A 202 9.42 14.69 6.03
N GLN A 203 10.72 14.93 6.15
CA GLN A 203 11.73 14.10 5.48
C GLN A 203 11.62 12.66 5.97
N GLY A 204 11.93 11.73 5.12
CA GLY A 204 11.90 10.31 5.43
C GLY A 204 11.79 9.44 4.20
N ALA A 205 11.66 8.15 4.44
CA ALA A 205 11.59 7.14 3.40
C ALA A 205 10.45 6.15 3.68
N VAL A 206 10.01 5.46 2.64
CA VAL A 206 9.12 4.31 2.78
C VAL A 206 9.96 3.04 2.87
N LEU A 207 9.67 2.21 3.87
CA LEU A 207 10.20 0.85 4.02
C LEU A 207 9.06 -0.16 3.86
N VAL A 208 9.19 -1.11 2.92
CA VAL A 208 8.20 -2.17 2.70
C VAL A 208 8.79 -3.55 2.96
N SER A 209 8.01 -4.43 3.61
CA SER A 209 8.40 -5.83 3.87
C SER A 209 8.39 -6.68 2.60
N SER A 210 7.76 -6.22 1.54
CA SER A 210 7.58 -6.91 0.28
C SER A 210 8.74 -6.69 -0.70
N ARG A 211 8.60 -7.25 -1.90
CA ARG A 211 9.38 -6.85 -3.07
C ARG A 211 8.91 -5.48 -3.59
N ALA A 212 9.79 -4.77 -4.30
CA ALA A 212 9.42 -3.59 -5.07
C ALA A 212 9.05 -3.98 -6.50
N SER A 213 7.76 -3.92 -6.85
CA SER A 213 7.27 -3.97 -8.23
C SER A 213 7.14 -2.55 -8.79
N TYR A 214 6.94 -2.41 -10.11
CA TYR A 214 6.73 -1.12 -10.75
C TYR A 214 5.56 -0.34 -10.13
N GLU A 215 4.49 -1.04 -9.73
CA GLU A 215 3.32 -0.45 -9.06
C GLU A 215 3.68 0.16 -7.72
N MET A 216 4.54 -0.50 -6.92
CA MET A 216 5.00 0.02 -5.63
C MET A 216 5.80 1.31 -5.82
N VAL A 217 6.70 1.32 -6.82
CA VAL A 217 7.48 2.51 -7.18
C VAL A 217 6.57 3.63 -7.68
N GLN A 218 5.64 3.32 -8.59
CA GLN A 218 4.70 4.29 -9.15
C GLN A 218 3.82 4.92 -8.07
N LYS A 219 3.25 4.12 -7.18
CA LYS A 219 2.44 4.61 -6.05
C LYS A 219 3.23 5.51 -5.11
N ALA A 220 4.44 5.10 -4.75
CA ALA A 220 5.33 5.89 -3.91
C ALA A 220 5.68 7.23 -4.57
N ALA A 221 6.10 7.22 -5.83
CA ALA A 221 6.45 8.42 -6.59
C ALA A 221 5.27 9.39 -6.77
N MET A 222 4.07 8.87 -7.09
CA MET A 222 2.83 9.67 -7.20
C MET A 222 2.52 10.46 -5.91
N CYS A 223 2.91 9.91 -4.76
CA CYS A 223 2.73 10.57 -3.46
C CYS A 223 3.98 11.36 -2.99
N GLY A 224 4.97 11.57 -3.86
CA GLY A 224 6.15 12.38 -3.59
C GLY A 224 7.20 11.70 -2.69
N VAL A 225 7.20 10.37 -2.61
CA VAL A 225 8.20 9.59 -1.88
C VAL A 225 9.49 9.53 -2.69
N GLU A 226 10.57 10.08 -2.15
CA GLU A 226 11.86 10.15 -2.85
C GLU A 226 12.72 8.89 -2.66
N ILE A 227 12.52 8.14 -1.57
CA ILE A 227 13.33 6.97 -1.18
C ILE A 227 12.40 5.81 -0.81
N LEU A 228 12.59 4.66 -1.48
CA LEU A 228 11.85 3.42 -1.22
C LEU A 228 12.84 2.29 -0.91
N PHE A 229 12.74 1.74 0.30
CA PHE A 229 13.43 0.54 0.74
C PHE A 229 12.50 -0.66 0.66
N ALA A 230 12.96 -1.76 0.06
CA ALA A 230 12.23 -3.03 0.00
C ALA A 230 13.08 -4.15 0.63
N VAL A 231 12.48 -4.93 1.54
CA VAL A 231 13.14 -6.08 2.19
C VAL A 231 13.51 -7.15 1.18
N SER A 232 12.72 -7.29 0.12
CA SER A 232 12.96 -8.25 -0.96
C SER A 232 13.48 -7.56 -2.24
N ALA A 233 13.49 -8.28 -3.35
CA ALA A 233 14.04 -7.83 -4.62
C ALA A 233 13.21 -6.73 -5.30
N ALA A 234 13.84 -5.96 -6.19
CA ALA A 234 13.18 -5.14 -7.19
C ALA A 234 13.01 -5.89 -8.52
N THR A 235 11.99 -5.52 -9.29
CA THR A 235 11.82 -6.00 -10.67
C THR A 235 12.50 -5.04 -11.66
N THR A 236 12.84 -5.51 -12.87
CA THR A 236 13.43 -4.66 -13.91
C THR A 236 12.58 -3.44 -14.23
N LEU A 237 11.27 -3.62 -14.43
CA LEU A 237 10.36 -2.51 -14.69
C LEU A 237 10.28 -1.53 -13.50
N ALA A 238 10.39 -2.00 -12.25
CA ALA A 238 10.46 -1.13 -11.08
C ALA A 238 11.72 -0.25 -11.11
N ILE A 239 12.86 -0.80 -11.50
CA ILE A 239 14.12 -0.07 -11.66
C ILE A 239 13.97 0.99 -12.76
N ASP A 240 13.43 0.62 -13.93
CA ASP A 240 13.24 1.52 -15.07
C ASP A 240 12.32 2.71 -14.70
N VAL A 241 11.24 2.43 -13.96
CA VAL A 241 10.30 3.48 -13.49
C VAL A 241 10.98 4.37 -12.45
N ALA A 242 11.69 3.80 -11.48
CA ALA A 242 12.40 4.54 -10.44
C ALA A 242 13.48 5.47 -11.03
N GLU A 243 14.23 4.98 -12.05
CA GLU A 243 15.23 5.78 -12.74
C GLU A 243 14.60 7.01 -13.43
N LYS A 244 13.50 6.79 -14.17
CA LYS A 244 12.81 7.86 -14.90
C LYS A 244 12.19 8.93 -14.01
N CYS A 245 11.71 8.55 -12.82
CA CYS A 245 11.05 9.49 -11.90
C CYS A 245 11.98 9.98 -10.76
N ASN A 246 13.30 9.76 -10.83
CA ASN A 246 14.26 10.15 -9.81
C ASN A 246 13.97 9.56 -8.40
N LEU A 247 13.38 8.37 -8.29
CA LEU A 247 13.15 7.70 -7.02
C LEU A 247 14.38 6.87 -6.66
N THR A 248 14.93 7.05 -5.46
CA THR A 248 15.99 6.17 -4.92
C THR A 248 15.38 4.84 -4.50
N LEU A 249 15.76 3.77 -5.20
CA LEU A 249 15.26 2.42 -4.96
C LEU A 249 16.35 1.53 -4.38
N VAL A 250 16.07 0.97 -3.21
CA VAL A 250 16.96 0.01 -2.53
C VAL A 250 16.17 -1.28 -2.28
N GLY A 251 16.69 -2.38 -2.78
CA GLY A 251 16.13 -3.71 -2.50
C GLY A 251 17.07 -4.56 -1.66
N PHE A 252 16.61 -5.78 -1.31
CA PHE A 252 17.32 -6.70 -0.41
C PHE A 252 17.75 -6.04 0.91
N SER A 253 16.92 -5.10 1.39
CA SER A 253 17.17 -4.37 2.63
C SER A 253 17.07 -5.31 3.83
N LYS A 254 18.22 -5.68 4.35
CA LYS A 254 18.41 -6.56 5.52
C LYS A 254 19.49 -5.93 6.41
N PRO A 255 19.56 -6.28 7.70
CA PRO A 255 20.63 -5.77 8.58
C PRO A 255 22.01 -5.92 7.95
N GLY A 256 22.75 -4.81 7.87
CA GLY A 256 24.08 -4.73 7.26
C GLY A 256 24.12 -4.94 5.73
N ARG A 257 22.98 -4.96 5.06
CA ARG A 257 22.90 -5.23 3.61
C ARG A 257 21.79 -4.45 2.93
N GLY A 258 22.07 -3.92 1.75
CA GLY A 258 21.09 -3.33 0.83
C GLY A 258 21.70 -3.25 -0.57
N THR A 259 20.85 -3.39 -1.60
CA THR A 259 21.28 -3.21 -2.99
C THR A 259 20.64 -1.93 -3.52
N VAL A 260 21.43 -0.94 -3.81
CA VAL A 260 20.97 0.32 -4.40
C VAL A 260 20.87 0.13 -5.90
N PHE A 261 19.66 0.32 -6.43
CA PHE A 261 19.37 0.15 -7.85
C PHE A 261 19.39 1.47 -8.62
N THR A 262 18.88 2.55 -8.00
CA THR A 262 18.73 3.86 -8.64
C THR A 262 19.10 4.99 -7.69
N HIS A 263 19.57 6.10 -8.23
CA HIS A 263 19.79 7.39 -7.57
C HIS A 263 20.49 7.32 -6.21
N PRO A 264 21.74 6.82 -6.14
CA PRO A 264 22.49 6.70 -4.88
C PRO A 264 22.82 8.04 -4.23
N GLN A 265 22.62 9.17 -4.92
CA GLN A 265 22.97 10.51 -4.44
C GLN A 265 22.22 10.94 -3.17
N ARG A 266 21.06 10.29 -2.86
CA ARG A 266 20.34 10.50 -1.60
C ARG A 266 20.84 9.63 -0.44
N LEU A 267 21.80 8.75 -0.68
CA LEU A 267 22.30 7.80 0.32
C LEU A 267 23.72 8.17 0.75
N ARG A 268 24.00 7.94 2.04
CA ARG A 268 25.32 8.16 2.66
C ARG A 268 25.76 6.91 3.37
#